data_4a7781dd7d270de769349a5775084594
#
_entry.id   4a7781dd7d270de769349a5775084594
#
_cell.length_a   1.000
_cell.length_b   1.000
_cell.length_c   1.000
_cell.angle_alpha   90.00
_cell.angle_beta   90.00
_cell.angle_gamma   90.00
#
_symmetry.space_group_name_H-M   'P 1'
#
loop_
_entity.id
_entity.type
_entity.pdbx_description
1 polymer ?
#
loop_
_entity_poly.entity_id
_entity_poly.type
_entity_poly.pdbx_seq_one_letter_code
_entity_poly.pdbx_strand_id
1 'polypeptide(L)'
;MKEILLKVAISLVLGAIIGIEREKRMKESFAGFRTFMLACLLGFLSSYVSNLLSINLLPHSLFFIGVLAAINFYRKVIYKRGKGITTEIAFTLTFLIGVILYHESYPFILSTALALLLTLILALKESLHDFAHKVTKTEIVDFVIFGLVAFVVYPILPGPPIDPFGVLNLKFIWKALVAIFGLSFLVYSIFRILKTKGIFLSSILGGLINSIYMSNFFSTKLKKPIIYPYMASVSSMILRVFLLSVIINPTLTSPNLSFLLTALFGYLISYLLSQKNERRNEKVRVEMKSPLSFKFLAFYIPVFTLLFFLANIISKNLGLFGSKIMALVVGLIDTSSLTTIFSTFPGESCKILLLLLTSSNILGNSLFILKNNEKIFRKVFRYLLLLILLNVFLFLITS
;
A
#
# COMPACT_ATOMS: atom_id res chain seq x y z
N MET A 1 -41.53 9.33 16.60
CA MET A 1 -41.01 10.59 17.19
C MET A 1 -39.58 10.47 17.74
N LYS A 2 -39.26 9.51 18.59
CA LYS A 2 -37.89 9.37 19.14
C LYS A 2 -36.80 9.18 18.06
N GLU A 3 -37.06 8.38 17.05
CA GLU A 3 -36.10 8.15 15.94
C GLU A 3 -35.82 9.42 15.12
N ILE A 4 -36.87 10.19 14.84
CA ILE A 4 -36.72 11.47 14.10
C ILE A 4 -35.88 12.47 14.91
N LEU A 5 -36.15 12.61 16.21
CA LEU A 5 -35.36 13.46 17.10
C LEU A 5 -33.89 13.01 17.16
N LEU A 6 -33.66 11.68 17.20
CA LEU A 6 -32.32 11.12 17.15
C LEU A 6 -31.60 11.48 15.83
N LYS A 7 -32.27 11.32 14.68
CA LYS A 7 -31.71 11.70 13.37
C LYS A 7 -31.44 13.20 13.25
N VAL A 8 -32.31 14.05 13.81
CA VAL A 8 -32.06 15.50 13.91
C VAL A 8 -30.79 15.79 14.72
N ALA A 9 -30.64 15.18 15.89
CA ALA A 9 -29.44 15.34 16.70
C ALA A 9 -28.17 14.88 15.97
N ILE A 10 -28.23 13.72 15.31
CA ILE A 10 -27.12 13.18 14.53
C ILE A 10 -26.77 14.09 13.35
N SER A 11 -27.76 14.63 12.62
CA SER A 11 -27.51 15.56 11.51
C SER A 11 -26.74 16.80 11.96
N LEU A 12 -27.07 17.33 13.13
CA LEU A 12 -26.33 18.44 13.73
C LEU A 12 -24.90 18.04 14.10
N VAL A 13 -24.72 16.87 14.70
CA VAL A 13 -23.38 16.36 15.06
C VAL A 13 -22.51 16.12 13.82
N LEU A 14 -23.04 15.48 12.78
CA LEU A 14 -22.28 15.23 11.56
C LEU A 14 -21.87 16.54 10.86
N GLY A 15 -22.79 17.51 10.78
CA GLY A 15 -22.48 18.84 10.27
C GLY A 15 -21.45 19.58 11.14
N ALA A 16 -21.55 19.39 12.49
CA ALA A 16 -20.60 19.96 13.44
C ALA A 16 -19.16 19.46 13.23
N ILE A 17 -18.98 18.16 13.06
CA ILE A 17 -17.65 17.54 12.85
C ILE A 17 -16.97 18.16 11.64
N ILE A 18 -17.69 18.31 10.52
CA ILE A 18 -17.18 18.92 9.30
C ILE A 18 -16.91 20.42 9.52
N GLY A 19 -17.84 21.10 10.19
CA GLY A 19 -17.79 22.56 10.42
C GLY A 19 -16.65 22.99 11.35
N ILE A 20 -16.32 22.19 12.39
CA ILE A 20 -15.18 22.46 13.30
C ILE A 20 -13.86 22.52 12.52
N GLU A 21 -13.64 21.59 11.61
CA GLU A 21 -12.44 21.58 10.78
C GLU A 21 -12.36 22.86 9.93
N ARG A 22 -13.48 23.30 9.37
CA ARG A 22 -13.52 24.53 8.54
C ARG A 22 -13.28 25.80 9.35
N GLU A 23 -13.91 25.94 10.49
CA GLU A 23 -13.76 27.11 11.34
C GLU A 23 -12.35 27.26 11.90
N LYS A 24 -11.72 26.16 12.31
CA LYS A 24 -10.35 26.16 12.83
C LYS A 24 -9.33 26.66 11.81
N ARG A 25 -9.55 26.41 10.51
CA ARG A 25 -8.64 26.80 9.43
C ARG A 25 -8.87 28.16 8.82
N MET A 26 -10.08 28.68 8.87
CA MET A 26 -10.46 29.90 8.19
C MET A 26 -11.07 30.88 9.19
N LYS A 27 -10.25 31.76 9.77
CA LYS A 27 -10.71 32.82 10.72
C LYS A 27 -11.82 33.73 10.19
N GLU A 28 -12.09 33.75 8.86
CA GLU A 28 -13.13 34.58 8.21
C GLU A 28 -13.87 33.78 7.11
N SER A 29 -14.38 32.57 7.40
CA SER A 29 -15.17 31.81 6.45
C SER A 29 -16.65 32.17 6.53
N PHE A 30 -17.31 32.26 5.38
CA PHE A 30 -18.77 32.38 5.26
C PHE A 30 -19.51 31.20 5.89
N ALA A 31 -18.93 29.97 5.77
CA ALA A 31 -19.49 28.76 6.30
C ALA A 31 -18.60 28.23 7.45
N GLY A 32 -18.89 28.67 8.65
CA GLY A 32 -18.29 28.16 9.88
C GLY A 32 -19.08 26.98 10.45
N PHE A 33 -18.73 26.59 11.66
CA PHE A 33 -19.31 25.49 12.43
C PHE A 33 -20.84 25.43 12.34
N ARG A 34 -21.52 26.54 12.67
CA ARG A 34 -23.00 26.64 12.68
C ARG A 34 -23.60 26.42 11.30
N THR A 35 -22.96 26.93 10.27
CA THR A 35 -23.48 26.87 8.90
C THR A 35 -23.45 25.46 8.35
N PHE A 36 -22.43 24.69 8.66
CA PHE A 36 -22.35 23.27 8.31
C PHE A 36 -23.36 22.42 9.06
N MET A 37 -23.59 22.70 10.36
CA MET A 37 -24.66 22.06 11.14
C MET A 37 -26.04 22.28 10.48
N LEU A 38 -26.34 23.54 10.13
CA LEU A 38 -27.61 23.91 9.49
C LEU A 38 -27.75 23.33 8.08
N ALA A 39 -26.66 23.21 7.32
CA ALA A 39 -26.68 22.59 6.00
C ALA A 39 -27.04 21.10 6.08
N CYS A 40 -26.43 20.35 7.01
CA CYS A 40 -26.75 18.95 7.22
C CYS A 40 -28.21 18.78 7.70
N LEU A 41 -28.65 19.59 8.66
CA LEU A 41 -30.03 19.58 9.14
C LEU A 41 -31.02 19.93 8.02
N LEU A 42 -30.71 20.91 7.16
CA LEU A 42 -31.57 21.27 6.03
C LEU A 42 -31.71 20.11 5.05
N GLY A 43 -30.63 19.35 4.77
CA GLY A 43 -30.69 18.15 3.94
C GLY A 43 -31.63 17.08 4.52
N PHE A 44 -31.49 16.81 5.81
CA PHE A 44 -32.37 15.89 6.54
C PHE A 44 -33.84 16.37 6.51
N LEU A 45 -34.11 17.62 6.89
CA LEU A 45 -35.46 18.18 6.94
C LEU A 45 -36.11 18.27 5.54
N SER A 46 -35.32 18.57 4.50
CA SER A 46 -35.84 18.59 3.12
C SER A 46 -36.35 17.21 2.68
N SER A 47 -35.63 16.14 3.05
CA SER A 47 -36.07 14.78 2.78
C SER A 47 -37.27 14.39 3.63
N TYR A 48 -37.28 14.73 4.91
CA TYR A 48 -38.35 14.45 5.83
C TYR A 48 -39.66 15.11 5.41
N VAL A 49 -39.64 16.43 5.10
CA VAL A 49 -40.81 17.19 4.67
C VAL A 49 -41.27 16.75 3.28
N SER A 50 -40.35 16.43 2.37
CA SER A 50 -40.68 15.88 1.06
C SER A 50 -41.53 14.59 1.17
N ASN A 51 -41.16 13.71 2.07
CA ASN A 51 -41.88 12.46 2.32
C ASN A 51 -43.22 12.72 3.03
N LEU A 52 -43.23 13.62 4.04
CA LEU A 52 -44.43 13.93 4.84
C LEU A 52 -45.54 14.56 3.99
N LEU A 53 -45.19 15.48 3.08
CA LEU A 53 -46.16 16.25 2.29
C LEU A 53 -46.32 15.69 0.85
N SER A 54 -45.59 14.63 0.50
CA SER A 54 -45.57 14.08 -0.87
C SER A 54 -45.18 15.12 -1.94
N ILE A 55 -44.34 16.11 -1.56
CA ILE A 55 -43.86 17.19 -2.41
C ILE A 55 -42.36 17.00 -2.63
N ASN A 56 -41.84 17.12 -3.84
CA ASN A 56 -40.42 17.01 -4.09
C ASN A 56 -39.69 18.31 -3.74
N LEU A 57 -39.28 18.48 -2.47
CA LEU A 57 -38.58 19.67 -1.94
C LEU A 57 -37.06 19.61 -2.18
N LEU A 58 -36.50 18.42 -2.41
CA LEU A 58 -35.06 18.22 -2.53
C LEU A 58 -34.38 19.04 -3.63
N PRO A 59 -34.89 19.14 -4.88
CA PRO A 59 -34.28 19.98 -5.92
C PRO A 59 -34.23 21.44 -5.52
N HIS A 60 -35.28 21.98 -4.88
CA HIS A 60 -35.37 23.37 -4.46
C HIS A 60 -34.36 23.68 -3.36
N SER A 61 -34.25 22.83 -2.37
CA SER A 61 -33.28 23.00 -1.28
C SER A 61 -31.83 22.80 -1.76
N LEU A 62 -31.58 21.88 -2.67
CA LEU A 62 -30.26 21.69 -3.30
C LEU A 62 -29.89 22.93 -4.15
N PHE A 63 -30.85 23.47 -4.91
CA PHE A 63 -30.66 24.72 -5.67
C PHE A 63 -30.33 25.89 -4.72
N PHE A 64 -31.06 26.04 -3.61
CA PHE A 64 -30.79 27.05 -2.60
C PHE A 64 -29.38 26.95 -2.03
N ILE A 65 -28.95 25.76 -1.63
CA ILE A 65 -27.57 25.48 -1.15
C ILE A 65 -26.54 25.83 -2.23
N GLY A 66 -26.81 25.45 -3.49
CA GLY A 66 -25.95 25.75 -4.63
C GLY A 66 -25.81 27.27 -4.86
N VAL A 67 -26.90 28.03 -4.76
CA VAL A 67 -26.88 29.49 -4.86
C VAL A 67 -26.05 30.11 -3.73
N LEU A 68 -26.25 29.69 -2.49
CA LEU A 68 -25.44 30.17 -1.36
C LEU A 68 -23.95 29.88 -1.55
N ALA A 69 -23.60 28.68 -2.04
CA ALA A 69 -22.25 28.30 -2.36
C ALA A 69 -21.65 29.15 -3.49
N ALA A 70 -22.43 29.43 -4.54
CA ALA A 70 -22.02 30.29 -5.65
C ALA A 70 -21.80 31.75 -5.22
N ILE A 71 -22.68 32.29 -4.42
CA ILE A 71 -22.54 33.67 -3.86
C ILE A 71 -21.25 33.73 -3.01
N ASN A 72 -20.98 32.75 -2.18
CA ASN A 72 -19.76 32.69 -1.37
C ASN A 72 -18.50 32.64 -2.25
N PHE A 73 -18.51 31.78 -3.25
CA PHE A 73 -17.39 31.67 -4.20
C PHE A 73 -17.15 33.00 -4.93
N TYR A 74 -18.21 33.63 -5.45
CA TYR A 74 -18.13 34.91 -6.13
C TYR A 74 -17.52 36.00 -5.22
N ARG A 75 -17.98 36.09 -3.97
CA ARG A 75 -17.39 37.01 -2.96
C ARG A 75 -15.91 36.75 -2.72
N LYS A 76 -15.50 35.45 -2.58
CA LYS A 76 -14.08 35.08 -2.43
C LYS A 76 -13.22 35.57 -3.61
N VAL A 77 -13.72 35.42 -4.83
CA VAL A 77 -13.01 35.89 -6.04
C VAL A 77 -12.85 37.40 -6.05
N ILE A 78 -13.91 38.15 -5.78
CA ILE A 78 -13.87 39.61 -5.77
C ILE A 78 -12.92 40.15 -4.71
N TYR A 79 -13.00 39.63 -3.48
CA TYR A 79 -12.17 40.11 -2.36
C TYR A 79 -10.77 39.48 -2.33
N LYS A 80 -10.35 38.76 -3.39
CA LYS A 80 -9.05 38.08 -3.53
C LYS A 80 -8.67 37.15 -2.34
N ARG A 81 -9.67 36.66 -1.62
CA ARG A 81 -9.50 35.79 -0.42
C ARG A 81 -9.17 34.33 -0.75
N GLY A 82 -8.92 33.98 -2.02
CA GLY A 82 -8.53 32.65 -2.48
C GLY A 82 -9.36 32.17 -3.66
N LYS A 83 -8.76 31.27 -4.47
CA LYS A 83 -9.37 30.68 -5.68
C LYS A 83 -9.96 29.28 -5.46
N GLY A 84 -9.88 28.72 -4.25
CA GLY A 84 -10.29 27.33 -3.99
C GLY A 84 -11.79 27.20 -3.77
N ILE A 85 -12.43 26.24 -4.46
CA ILE A 85 -13.87 25.91 -4.38
C ILE A 85 -14.17 24.79 -3.35
N THR A 86 -13.17 24.29 -2.64
CA THR A 86 -13.30 23.10 -1.76
C THR A 86 -14.32 23.31 -0.62
N THR A 87 -14.44 24.54 -0.10
CA THR A 87 -15.40 24.84 0.98
C THR A 87 -16.84 24.78 0.50
N GLU A 88 -17.09 25.26 -0.70
CA GLU A 88 -18.40 25.28 -1.35
C GLU A 88 -18.86 23.84 -1.67
N ILE A 89 -17.96 23.03 -2.20
CA ILE A 89 -18.21 21.59 -2.44
C ILE A 89 -18.46 20.86 -1.11
N ALA A 90 -17.64 21.11 -0.07
CA ALA A 90 -17.84 20.51 1.23
C ALA A 90 -19.20 20.90 1.85
N PHE A 91 -19.63 22.15 1.67
CA PHE A 91 -20.93 22.64 2.15
C PHE A 91 -22.08 21.89 1.47
N THR A 92 -22.03 21.73 0.14
CA THR A 92 -23.02 20.99 -0.63
C THR A 92 -23.03 19.49 -0.25
N LEU A 93 -21.85 18.87 -0.09
CA LEU A 93 -21.76 17.47 0.35
C LEU A 93 -22.31 17.27 1.75
N THR A 94 -22.14 18.24 2.66
CA THR A 94 -22.72 18.17 4.00
C THR A 94 -24.26 18.17 3.98
N PHE A 95 -24.87 18.94 3.08
CA PHE A 95 -26.31 18.87 2.84
C PHE A 95 -26.74 17.48 2.36
N LEU A 96 -26.01 16.90 1.39
CA LEU A 96 -26.30 15.56 0.86
C LEU A 96 -26.14 14.47 1.93
N ILE A 97 -25.20 14.60 2.86
CA ILE A 97 -25.06 13.69 4.02
C ILE A 97 -26.34 13.73 4.88
N GLY A 98 -26.92 14.90 5.09
CA GLY A 98 -28.21 15.03 5.77
C GLY A 98 -29.35 14.33 5.02
N VAL A 99 -29.40 14.43 3.69
CA VAL A 99 -30.36 13.69 2.84
C VAL A 99 -30.21 12.18 2.99
N ILE A 100 -28.98 11.68 2.94
CA ILE A 100 -28.65 10.24 3.09
C ILE A 100 -29.11 9.76 4.49
N LEU A 101 -28.82 10.52 5.54
CA LEU A 101 -29.19 10.20 6.91
C LEU A 101 -30.68 9.99 7.09
N TYR A 102 -31.51 10.72 6.37
CA TYR A 102 -32.96 10.52 6.42
C TYR A 102 -33.36 9.14 5.89
N HIS A 103 -32.79 8.70 4.77
CA HIS A 103 -33.11 7.44 4.11
C HIS A 103 -32.39 6.22 4.71
N GLU A 104 -31.36 6.45 5.54
CA GLU A 104 -30.56 5.39 6.14
C GLU A 104 -31.26 4.83 7.40
N SER A 105 -31.25 3.49 7.52
CA SER A 105 -31.66 2.81 8.73
C SER A 105 -30.54 2.80 9.77
N TYR A 106 -30.88 2.71 11.06
CA TYR A 106 -29.90 2.54 12.13
C TYR A 106 -29.03 1.28 11.86
N PRO A 107 -27.71 1.35 12.01
CA PRO A 107 -26.88 2.27 12.83
C PRO A 107 -26.25 3.48 12.12
N PHE A 108 -26.78 4.00 11.04
CA PHE A 108 -26.32 5.22 10.34
C PHE A 108 -24.84 5.21 9.92
N ILE A 109 -24.39 4.06 9.40
CA ILE A 109 -22.96 3.82 9.09
C ILE A 109 -22.50 4.67 7.90
N LEU A 110 -23.32 4.74 6.84
CA LEU A 110 -22.93 5.41 5.60
C LEU A 110 -22.82 6.92 5.79
N SER A 111 -23.84 7.56 6.37
CA SER A 111 -23.82 9.01 6.62
C SER A 111 -22.68 9.42 7.55
N THR A 112 -22.41 8.62 8.60
CA THR A 112 -21.29 8.84 9.52
C THR A 112 -19.94 8.63 8.81
N ALA A 113 -19.78 7.57 8.02
CA ALA A 113 -18.56 7.31 7.28
C ALA A 113 -18.25 8.42 6.26
N LEU A 114 -19.26 8.91 5.55
CA LEU A 114 -19.12 10.01 4.60
C LEU A 114 -18.72 11.32 5.30
N ALA A 115 -19.31 11.64 6.45
CA ALA A 115 -18.94 12.82 7.22
C ALA A 115 -17.50 12.76 7.73
N LEU A 116 -17.08 11.59 8.26
CA LEU A 116 -15.71 11.39 8.71
C LEU A 116 -14.70 11.43 7.55
N LEU A 117 -15.00 10.79 6.41
CA LEU A 117 -14.16 10.85 5.21
C LEU A 117 -14.03 12.27 4.66
N LEU A 118 -15.14 13.01 4.59
CA LEU A 118 -15.11 14.40 4.15
C LEU A 118 -14.24 15.24 5.09
N THR A 119 -14.44 15.12 6.41
CA THR A 119 -13.61 15.81 7.41
C THR A 119 -12.14 15.47 7.28
N LEU A 120 -11.81 14.18 7.08
CA LEU A 120 -10.43 13.72 6.89
C LEU A 120 -9.79 14.35 5.64
N ILE A 121 -10.48 14.33 4.49
CA ILE A 121 -10.00 14.95 3.24
C ILE A 121 -9.74 16.44 3.44
N LEU A 122 -10.65 17.13 4.14
CA LEU A 122 -10.50 18.54 4.45
C LEU A 122 -9.33 18.79 5.41
N ALA A 123 -9.15 17.94 6.42
CA ALA A 123 -8.07 18.04 7.39
C ALA A 123 -6.68 17.79 6.77
N LEU A 124 -6.60 16.93 5.78
CA LEU A 124 -5.36 16.60 5.08
C LEU A 124 -4.98 17.59 3.96
N LYS A 125 -5.69 18.69 3.78
CA LYS A 125 -5.49 19.63 2.66
C LYS A 125 -4.03 19.99 2.42
N GLU A 126 -3.29 20.40 3.45
CA GLU A 126 -1.88 20.81 3.33
C GLU A 126 -0.98 19.63 2.98
N SER A 127 -1.20 18.49 3.65
CA SER A 127 -0.45 17.28 3.38
C SER A 127 -0.68 16.76 1.96
N LEU A 128 -1.92 16.81 1.47
CA LEU A 128 -2.28 16.41 0.11
C LEU A 128 -1.71 17.38 -0.94
N HIS A 129 -1.75 18.70 -0.65
CA HIS A 129 -1.16 19.71 -1.52
C HIS A 129 0.35 19.57 -1.61
N ASP A 130 1.01 19.41 -0.48
CA ASP A 130 2.44 19.14 -0.39
C ASP A 130 2.83 17.82 -1.09
N PHE A 131 2.00 16.79 -0.98
CA PHE A 131 2.18 15.54 -1.70
C PHE A 131 2.09 15.75 -3.21
N ALA A 132 1.04 16.41 -3.69
CA ALA A 132 0.83 16.67 -5.11
C ALA A 132 1.99 17.45 -5.75
N HIS A 133 2.57 18.43 -5.03
CA HIS A 133 3.74 19.17 -5.50
C HIS A 133 5.04 18.36 -5.51
N LYS A 134 5.13 17.28 -4.73
CA LYS A 134 6.32 16.41 -4.67
C LYS A 134 6.28 15.29 -5.70
N VAL A 135 5.10 14.95 -6.22
CA VAL A 135 4.93 13.91 -7.25
C VAL A 135 5.43 14.46 -8.58
N THR A 136 6.36 13.73 -9.20
CA THR A 136 6.90 14.08 -10.51
C THR A 136 5.96 13.64 -11.65
N LYS A 137 6.08 14.26 -12.82
CA LYS A 137 5.31 13.85 -14.00
C LYS A 137 5.53 12.38 -14.35
N THR A 138 6.75 11.91 -14.21
CA THR A 138 7.10 10.50 -14.45
C THR A 138 6.37 9.55 -13.49
N GLU A 139 6.27 9.90 -12.20
CA GLU A 139 5.54 9.10 -11.22
C GLU A 139 4.04 9.06 -11.48
N ILE A 140 3.47 10.17 -11.96
CA ILE A 140 2.06 10.20 -12.39
C ILE A 140 1.85 9.26 -13.58
N VAL A 141 2.72 9.33 -14.59
CA VAL A 141 2.65 8.44 -15.76
C VAL A 141 2.81 6.98 -15.35
N ASP A 142 3.78 6.67 -14.50
CA ASP A 142 4.01 5.33 -13.98
C ASP A 142 2.76 4.80 -13.23
N PHE A 143 2.13 5.63 -12.40
CA PHE A 143 0.90 5.27 -11.70
C PHE A 143 -0.27 5.02 -12.66
N VAL A 144 -0.44 5.87 -13.68
CA VAL A 144 -1.48 5.69 -14.71
C VAL A 144 -1.24 4.41 -15.50
N ILE A 145 0.01 4.14 -15.91
CA ILE A 145 0.37 2.89 -16.60
C ILE A 145 0.05 1.68 -15.72
N PHE A 146 0.41 1.73 -14.44
CA PHE A 146 0.06 0.66 -13.52
C PHE A 146 -1.46 0.47 -13.38
N GLY A 147 -2.21 1.56 -13.28
CA GLY A 147 -3.68 1.52 -13.24
C GLY A 147 -4.27 0.89 -14.49
N LEU A 148 -3.77 1.26 -15.67
CA LEU A 148 -4.18 0.64 -16.93
C LEU A 148 -3.86 -0.86 -16.96
N VAL A 149 -2.66 -1.22 -16.57
CA VAL A 149 -2.22 -2.63 -16.49
C VAL A 149 -3.09 -3.40 -15.49
N ALA A 150 -3.34 -2.86 -14.31
CA ALA A 150 -4.07 -3.55 -13.24
C ALA A 150 -5.58 -3.66 -13.51
N PHE A 151 -6.21 -2.60 -13.99
CA PHE A 151 -7.68 -2.52 -14.06
C PHE A 151 -8.25 -2.68 -15.47
N VAL A 152 -7.51 -2.33 -16.52
CA VAL A 152 -7.99 -2.42 -17.90
C VAL A 152 -7.57 -3.74 -18.54
N VAL A 153 -6.30 -4.12 -18.43
CA VAL A 153 -5.79 -5.34 -19.09
C VAL A 153 -6.28 -6.61 -18.38
N TYR A 154 -6.30 -6.62 -17.04
CA TYR A 154 -6.67 -7.80 -16.25
C TYR A 154 -8.03 -8.43 -16.60
N PRO A 155 -9.15 -7.68 -16.72
CA PRO A 155 -10.45 -8.26 -17.07
C PRO A 155 -10.54 -8.80 -18.50
N ILE A 156 -9.70 -8.31 -19.42
CA ILE A 156 -9.69 -8.71 -20.84
C ILE A 156 -8.99 -10.06 -21.04
N LEU A 157 -8.09 -10.44 -20.11
CA LEU A 157 -7.28 -11.64 -20.26
C LEU A 157 -8.12 -12.92 -20.11
N PRO A 158 -7.83 -13.97 -20.94
CA PRO A 158 -8.51 -15.26 -20.84
C PRO A 158 -8.21 -15.94 -19.51
N GLY A 159 -9.24 -16.57 -18.92
CA GLY A 159 -9.11 -17.33 -17.66
C GLY A 159 -8.45 -18.68 -17.83
N PRO A 160 -8.80 -19.48 -18.88
CA PRO A 160 -8.16 -20.79 -19.10
C PRO A 160 -6.74 -20.64 -19.63
N PRO A 161 -5.87 -21.67 -19.43
CA PRO A 161 -4.54 -21.71 -20.03
C PRO A 161 -4.60 -21.68 -21.55
N ILE A 162 -3.63 -20.96 -22.17
CA ILE A 162 -3.58 -20.76 -23.63
C ILE A 162 -2.59 -21.66 -24.35
N ASP A 163 -1.78 -22.42 -23.60
CA ASP A 163 -0.74 -23.30 -24.12
C ASP A 163 -1.18 -24.76 -24.18
N PRO A 164 -0.57 -25.60 -25.07
CA PRO A 164 -0.91 -27.02 -25.20
C PRO A 164 -0.63 -27.83 -23.91
N PHE A 165 0.24 -27.35 -23.03
CA PHE A 165 0.60 -28.02 -21.78
C PHE A 165 -0.39 -27.71 -20.64
N GLY A 166 -1.29 -26.74 -20.82
CA GLY A 166 -2.28 -26.37 -19.83
C GLY A 166 -1.69 -25.65 -18.59
N VAL A 167 -0.56 -24.98 -18.76
CA VAL A 167 0.18 -24.33 -17.65
C VAL A 167 0.20 -22.80 -17.73
N LEU A 168 0.05 -22.22 -18.92
CA LEU A 168 0.17 -20.78 -19.15
C LEU A 168 -1.16 -20.04 -18.94
N ASN A 169 -1.49 -19.76 -17.69
CA ASN A 169 -2.68 -19.00 -17.34
C ASN A 169 -2.33 -17.49 -17.29
N LEU A 170 -2.67 -16.76 -18.35
CA LEU A 170 -2.38 -15.33 -18.47
C LEU A 170 -3.04 -14.49 -17.37
N LYS A 171 -4.26 -14.84 -16.99
CA LYS A 171 -4.99 -14.11 -15.94
C LYS A 171 -4.30 -14.26 -14.57
N PHE A 172 -3.81 -15.45 -14.26
CA PHE A 172 -3.03 -15.67 -13.04
C PHE A 172 -1.69 -14.93 -13.07
N ILE A 173 -0.95 -15.05 -14.18
CA ILE A 173 0.32 -14.32 -14.38
C ILE A 173 0.11 -12.82 -14.14
N TRP A 174 -0.94 -12.27 -14.72
CA TRP A 174 -1.26 -10.84 -14.57
C TRP A 174 -1.61 -10.46 -13.14
N LYS A 175 -2.43 -11.29 -12.46
CA LYS A 175 -2.74 -11.11 -11.03
C LYS A 175 -1.47 -11.07 -10.19
N ALA A 176 -0.54 -11.98 -10.45
CA ALA A 176 0.75 -12.05 -9.74
C ALA A 176 1.60 -10.79 -10.00
N LEU A 177 1.70 -10.35 -11.24
CA LEU A 177 2.41 -9.11 -11.61
C LEU A 177 1.80 -7.88 -10.94
N VAL A 178 0.47 -7.75 -10.93
CA VAL A 178 -0.23 -6.66 -10.25
C VAL A 178 0.05 -6.67 -8.75
N ALA A 179 0.09 -7.85 -8.12
CA ALA A 179 0.42 -7.97 -6.70
C ALA A 179 1.88 -7.55 -6.42
N ILE A 180 2.84 -8.02 -7.22
CA ILE A 180 4.27 -7.70 -7.06
C ILE A 180 4.52 -6.19 -7.25
N PHE A 181 4.01 -5.63 -8.34
CA PHE A 181 4.22 -4.22 -8.67
C PHE A 181 3.41 -3.30 -7.76
N GLY A 182 2.18 -3.68 -7.41
CA GLY A 182 1.34 -2.94 -6.47
C GLY A 182 1.99 -2.81 -5.10
N LEU A 183 2.49 -3.92 -4.55
CA LEU A 183 3.22 -3.90 -3.29
C LEU A 183 4.48 -3.04 -3.38
N SER A 184 5.28 -3.20 -4.45
CA SER A 184 6.50 -2.43 -4.66
C SER A 184 6.21 -0.93 -4.79
N PHE A 185 5.13 -0.56 -5.47
CA PHE A 185 4.72 0.83 -5.64
C PHE A 185 4.20 1.45 -4.34
N LEU A 186 3.42 0.71 -3.55
CA LEU A 186 2.99 1.17 -2.23
C LEU A 186 4.20 1.49 -1.33
N VAL A 187 5.17 0.59 -1.28
CA VAL A 187 6.40 0.80 -0.50
C VAL A 187 7.21 1.99 -1.02
N TYR A 188 7.33 2.13 -2.33
CA TYR A 188 7.99 3.27 -2.96
C TYR A 188 7.30 4.59 -2.62
N SER A 189 5.96 4.62 -2.65
CA SER A 189 5.18 5.80 -2.28
C SER A 189 5.38 6.19 -0.82
N ILE A 190 5.38 5.22 0.10
CA ILE A 190 5.69 5.43 1.51
C ILE A 190 7.11 6.00 1.68
N PHE A 191 8.10 5.44 0.98
CA PHE A 191 9.48 5.90 1.01
C PHE A 191 9.59 7.38 0.58
N ARG A 192 8.86 7.77 -0.46
CA ARG A 192 8.81 9.16 -0.97
C ARG A 192 8.13 10.13 0.00
N ILE A 193 7.02 9.73 0.60
CA ILE A 193 6.27 10.55 1.55
C ILE A 193 7.09 10.81 2.81
N LEU A 194 7.68 9.76 3.38
CA LEU A 194 8.43 9.85 4.63
C LEU A 194 9.77 10.59 4.50
N LYS A 195 10.24 10.86 3.27
CA LYS A 195 11.56 11.50 3.01
C LYS A 195 12.66 10.90 3.88
N THR A 196 12.77 9.58 3.89
CA THR A 196 13.59 8.83 4.83
C THR A 196 15.04 9.33 4.81
N LYS A 197 15.48 9.92 5.92
CA LYS A 197 16.85 10.39 6.10
C LYS A 197 17.74 9.37 6.81
N GLY A 198 17.14 8.32 7.40
CA GLY A 198 17.86 7.30 8.17
C GLY A 198 18.17 6.04 7.37
N ILE A 199 19.37 5.48 7.52
CA ILE A 199 19.78 4.24 6.86
C ILE A 199 18.86 3.07 7.26
N PHE A 200 18.43 2.99 8.53
CA PHE A 200 17.59 1.92 9.04
C PHE A 200 16.23 1.84 8.30
N LEU A 201 15.47 2.93 8.26
CA LEU A 201 14.17 2.97 7.58
C LEU A 201 14.31 2.80 6.07
N SER A 202 15.37 3.36 5.48
CA SER A 202 15.68 3.15 4.06
C SER A 202 15.99 1.69 3.76
N SER A 203 16.61 0.96 4.70
CA SER A 203 16.91 -0.47 4.55
C SER A 203 15.64 -1.31 4.58
N ILE A 204 14.69 -0.99 5.47
CA ILE A 204 13.40 -1.66 5.56
C ILE A 204 12.61 -1.46 4.26
N LEU A 205 12.35 -0.22 3.89
CA LEU A 205 11.55 0.09 2.70
C LEU A 205 12.24 -0.37 1.41
N GLY A 206 13.54 -0.19 1.31
CA GLY A 206 14.31 -0.66 0.16
C GLY A 206 14.35 -2.18 0.04
N GLY A 207 14.49 -2.88 1.16
CA GLY A 207 14.44 -4.33 1.22
C GLY A 207 13.09 -4.92 0.81
N LEU A 208 11.99 -4.25 1.14
CA LEU A 208 10.65 -4.61 0.65
C LEU A 208 10.51 -4.48 -0.87
N ILE A 209 11.26 -3.59 -1.53
CA ILE A 209 11.29 -3.50 -2.99
C ILE A 209 12.28 -4.51 -3.57
N ASN A 210 13.54 -4.49 -3.12
CA ASN A 210 14.57 -5.41 -3.58
C ASN A 210 15.74 -5.50 -2.58
N SER A 211 15.85 -6.61 -1.85
CA SER A 211 16.88 -6.82 -0.84
C SER A 211 18.28 -6.95 -1.44
N ILE A 212 18.42 -7.59 -2.61
CA ILE A 212 19.71 -7.74 -3.31
C ILE A 212 20.25 -6.40 -3.75
N TYR A 213 19.38 -5.55 -4.33
CA TYR A 213 19.77 -4.17 -4.68
C TYR A 213 20.27 -3.42 -3.45
N MET A 214 19.57 -3.51 -2.32
CA MET A 214 19.96 -2.84 -1.08
C MET A 214 21.28 -3.40 -0.50
N SER A 215 21.49 -4.71 -0.55
CA SER A 215 22.74 -5.35 -0.11
C SER A 215 23.92 -4.92 -0.98
N ASN A 216 23.73 -4.85 -2.31
CA ASN A 216 24.73 -4.33 -3.24
C ASN A 216 25.01 -2.84 -2.99
N PHE A 217 23.97 -2.02 -2.83
CA PHE A 217 24.09 -0.59 -2.55
C PHE A 217 24.88 -0.31 -1.27
N PHE A 218 24.53 -0.97 -0.17
CA PHE A 218 25.22 -0.76 1.10
C PHE A 218 26.65 -1.29 1.08
N SER A 219 26.93 -2.41 0.43
CA SER A 219 28.28 -2.97 0.32
C SER A 219 29.23 -2.10 -0.50
N THR A 220 28.70 -1.28 -1.43
CA THR A 220 29.48 -0.33 -2.22
C THR A 220 29.60 1.05 -1.59
N LYS A 221 28.57 1.52 -0.87
CA LYS A 221 28.51 2.89 -0.36
C LYS A 221 28.96 3.04 1.10
N LEU A 222 28.82 2.01 1.93
CA LEU A 222 29.25 2.05 3.31
C LEU A 222 30.74 1.78 3.42
N LYS A 223 31.48 2.72 3.99
CA LYS A 223 32.93 2.57 4.26
C LYS A 223 33.22 1.68 5.46
N LYS A 224 32.30 1.61 6.43
CA LYS A 224 32.42 0.82 7.65
C LYS A 224 31.51 -0.41 7.62
N PRO A 225 31.91 -1.52 8.25
CA PRO A 225 31.12 -2.73 8.32
C PRO A 225 29.96 -2.57 9.32
N ILE A 226 28.87 -1.95 8.85
CA ILE A 226 27.62 -1.78 9.58
C ILE A 226 26.70 -2.95 9.23
N ILE A 227 26.17 -3.65 10.23
CA ILE A 227 25.43 -4.91 10.04
C ILE A 227 23.93 -4.67 9.85
N TYR A 228 23.33 -3.77 10.64
CA TYR A 228 21.88 -3.60 10.70
C TYR A 228 21.18 -3.30 9.36
N PRO A 229 21.77 -2.59 8.37
CA PRO A 229 21.08 -2.34 7.10
C PRO A 229 20.81 -3.60 6.30
N TYR A 230 21.74 -4.54 6.35
CA TYR A 230 21.61 -5.83 5.65
C TYR A 230 20.54 -6.70 6.32
N MET A 231 20.58 -6.77 7.66
CA MET A 231 19.57 -7.48 8.44
C MET A 231 18.17 -6.94 8.18
N ALA A 232 17.98 -5.61 8.23
CA ALA A 232 16.70 -4.98 7.94
C ALA A 232 16.22 -5.29 6.51
N SER A 233 17.10 -5.19 5.50
CA SER A 233 16.75 -5.45 4.10
C SER A 233 16.34 -6.90 3.86
N VAL A 234 17.05 -7.84 4.46
CA VAL A 234 16.74 -9.28 4.31
C VAL A 234 15.48 -9.65 5.07
N SER A 235 15.27 -9.11 6.27
CA SER A 235 14.01 -9.28 7.01
C SER A 235 12.81 -8.74 6.22
N SER A 236 13.00 -7.63 5.50
CA SER A 236 11.98 -7.07 4.61
C SER A 236 11.67 -7.98 3.42
N MET A 237 12.66 -8.66 2.87
CA MET A 237 12.45 -9.66 1.83
C MET A 237 11.58 -10.82 2.36
N ILE A 238 11.87 -11.34 3.57
CA ILE A 238 11.08 -12.40 4.18
C ILE A 238 9.63 -11.93 4.42
N LEU A 239 9.45 -10.70 4.92
CA LEU A 239 8.12 -10.09 5.07
C LEU A 239 7.39 -9.97 3.74
N ARG A 240 8.09 -9.58 2.65
CA ARG A 240 7.51 -9.50 1.31
C ARG A 240 7.04 -10.87 0.81
N VAL A 241 7.80 -11.92 1.05
CA VAL A 241 7.40 -13.31 0.71
C VAL A 241 6.11 -13.68 1.45
N PHE A 242 6.01 -13.39 2.73
CA PHE A 242 4.77 -13.57 3.49
C PHE A 242 3.60 -12.79 2.87
N LEU A 243 3.76 -11.48 2.67
CA LEU A 243 2.70 -10.62 2.13
C LEU A 243 2.23 -11.08 0.74
N LEU A 244 3.15 -11.38 -0.17
CA LEU A 244 2.80 -11.85 -1.51
C LEU A 244 2.09 -13.20 -1.48
N SER A 245 2.54 -14.13 -0.62
CA SER A 245 1.87 -15.43 -0.49
C SER A 245 0.43 -15.30 -0.02
N VAL A 246 0.16 -14.42 0.95
CA VAL A 246 -1.20 -14.15 1.48
C VAL A 246 -2.06 -13.39 0.47
N ILE A 247 -1.51 -12.43 -0.27
CA ILE A 247 -2.24 -11.70 -1.31
C ILE A 247 -2.70 -12.64 -2.44
N ILE A 248 -1.86 -13.59 -2.83
CA ILE A 248 -2.17 -14.57 -3.88
C ILE A 248 -3.15 -15.63 -3.37
N ASN A 249 -2.92 -16.14 -2.17
CA ASN A 249 -3.73 -17.18 -1.54
C ASN A 249 -3.89 -16.91 -0.02
N PRO A 250 -5.01 -16.31 0.40
CA PRO A 250 -5.25 -15.96 1.80
C PRO A 250 -5.25 -17.15 2.77
N THR A 251 -5.50 -18.39 2.30
CA THR A 251 -5.47 -19.58 3.15
C THR A 251 -4.07 -19.89 3.69
N LEU A 252 -3.03 -19.31 3.07
CA LEU A 252 -1.63 -19.48 3.49
C LEU A 252 -1.22 -18.58 4.66
N THR A 253 -2.12 -17.77 5.21
CA THR A 253 -1.81 -16.87 6.34
C THR A 253 -1.29 -17.66 7.54
N SER A 254 -2.01 -18.68 7.98
CA SER A 254 -1.59 -19.53 9.11
C SER A 254 -0.35 -20.38 8.79
N PRO A 255 -0.27 -21.14 7.67
CA PRO A 255 0.92 -21.91 7.34
C PRO A 255 2.20 -21.07 7.22
N ASN A 256 2.10 -19.85 6.73
CA ASN A 256 3.26 -18.99 6.47
C ASN A 256 3.58 -18.00 7.61
N LEU A 257 2.92 -18.11 8.77
CA LEU A 257 3.15 -17.24 9.92
C LEU A 257 4.62 -17.23 10.40
N SER A 258 5.34 -18.33 10.22
CA SER A 258 6.78 -18.43 10.52
C SER A 258 7.61 -17.36 9.80
N PHE A 259 7.28 -17.02 8.55
CA PHE A 259 7.99 -15.97 7.80
C PHE A 259 7.74 -14.58 8.41
N LEU A 260 6.51 -14.29 8.83
CA LEU A 260 6.19 -13.04 9.53
C LEU A 260 6.98 -12.93 10.83
N LEU A 261 6.98 -13.99 11.65
CA LEU A 261 7.73 -14.01 12.90
C LEU A 261 9.24 -13.86 12.67
N THR A 262 9.81 -14.57 11.69
CA THR A 262 11.24 -14.43 11.32
C THR A 262 11.56 -12.99 10.92
N ALA A 263 10.71 -12.35 10.13
CA ALA A 263 10.91 -10.95 9.72
C ALA A 263 10.88 -10.00 10.92
N LEU A 264 9.92 -10.17 11.84
CA LEU A 264 9.81 -9.35 13.04
C LEU A 264 11.03 -9.49 13.97
N PHE A 265 11.51 -10.72 14.21
CA PHE A 265 12.75 -10.97 14.95
C PHE A 265 13.96 -10.34 14.27
N GLY A 266 14.06 -10.47 12.95
CA GLY A 266 15.14 -9.84 12.19
C GLY A 266 15.11 -8.31 12.28
N TYR A 267 13.94 -7.69 12.27
CA TYR A 267 13.80 -6.25 12.51
C TYR A 267 14.19 -5.85 13.93
N LEU A 268 13.80 -6.63 14.94
CA LEU A 268 14.17 -6.39 16.32
C LEU A 268 15.70 -6.41 16.50
N ILE A 269 16.37 -7.45 16.00
CA ILE A 269 17.84 -7.55 16.03
C ILE A 269 18.47 -6.37 15.29
N SER A 270 17.96 -6.05 14.10
CA SER A 270 18.45 -4.92 13.30
C SER A 270 18.29 -3.59 14.04
N TYR A 271 17.17 -3.36 14.71
CA TYR A 271 16.90 -2.16 15.50
C TYR A 271 17.88 -2.04 16.69
N LEU A 272 18.07 -3.12 17.45
CA LEU A 272 19.03 -3.15 18.58
C LEU A 272 20.47 -2.85 18.12
N LEU A 273 20.85 -3.40 16.95
CA LEU A 273 22.16 -3.11 16.34
C LEU A 273 22.28 -1.67 15.83
N SER A 274 21.17 -1.05 15.39
CA SER A 274 21.17 0.33 14.93
C SER A 274 21.45 1.30 16.06
N GLN A 275 20.85 1.10 17.23
CA GLN A 275 21.05 1.96 18.41
C GLN A 275 22.53 1.99 18.88
N LYS A 276 23.24 0.87 18.79
CA LYS A 276 24.69 0.82 19.10
C LYS A 276 25.56 1.59 18.11
N ASN A 277 25.05 1.84 16.89
CA ASN A 277 25.83 2.46 15.82
C ASN A 277 25.41 3.90 15.49
N GLU A 278 24.34 4.45 16.09
CA GLU A 278 23.84 5.81 15.81
C GLU A 278 24.85 6.94 16.07
N ARG A 279 25.81 6.74 16.96
CA ARG A 279 26.92 7.70 17.18
C ARG A 279 27.91 7.82 16.02
N ARG A 280 27.76 7.02 14.95
CA ARG A 280 28.65 6.96 13.78
C ARG A 280 27.91 7.32 12.48
N ASN A 281 27.17 8.43 12.48
CA ASN A 281 26.33 8.92 11.38
C ASN A 281 27.09 9.02 10.04
N GLU A 282 27.08 7.94 9.25
CA GLU A 282 27.28 8.04 7.81
C GLU A 282 25.96 8.48 7.18
N LYS A 283 25.90 9.71 6.66
CA LYS A 283 24.74 10.21 5.91
C LYS A 283 24.76 9.62 4.51
N VAL A 284 24.25 8.40 4.36
CA VAL A 284 24.05 7.79 3.04
C VAL A 284 22.64 8.04 2.58
N ARG A 285 22.50 8.77 1.48
CA ARG A 285 21.19 9.03 0.87
C ARG A 285 20.89 7.90 -0.10
N VAL A 286 19.85 7.13 0.19
CA VAL A 286 19.34 6.08 -0.70
C VAL A 286 18.40 6.73 -1.72
N GLU A 287 18.73 6.62 -3.00
CA GLU A 287 17.87 7.05 -4.09
C GLU A 287 17.20 5.81 -4.70
N MET A 288 15.89 5.76 -4.62
CA MET A 288 15.10 4.70 -5.23
C MET A 288 14.42 5.23 -6.50
N LYS A 289 14.51 4.43 -7.57
CA LYS A 289 13.75 4.67 -8.80
C LYS A 289 12.37 4.04 -8.70
N SER A 290 11.39 4.60 -9.41
CA SER A 290 10.05 4.01 -9.49
C SER A 290 10.11 2.57 -9.99
N PRO A 291 9.46 1.61 -9.30
CA PRO A 291 9.41 0.21 -9.75
C PRO A 291 8.46 0.01 -10.94
N LEU A 292 7.72 1.03 -11.34
CA LEU A 292 6.72 0.98 -12.42
C LEU A 292 7.21 1.56 -13.73
N SER A 293 8.54 1.84 -13.88
CA SER A 293 9.03 2.39 -15.14
C SER A 293 8.72 1.45 -16.31
N PHE A 294 8.23 1.99 -17.42
CA PHE A 294 7.83 1.21 -18.59
C PHE A 294 8.94 0.26 -19.08
N LYS A 295 10.19 0.71 -19.06
CA LYS A 295 11.35 -0.12 -19.43
C LYS A 295 11.49 -1.33 -18.52
N PHE A 296 11.29 -1.14 -17.22
CA PHE A 296 11.39 -2.24 -16.26
C PHE A 296 10.22 -3.22 -16.42
N LEU A 297 9.00 -2.73 -16.60
CA LEU A 297 7.83 -3.57 -16.85
C LEU A 297 7.99 -4.38 -18.15
N ALA A 298 8.40 -3.73 -19.23
CA ALA A 298 8.60 -4.38 -20.54
C ALA A 298 9.64 -5.51 -20.49
N PHE A 299 10.65 -5.39 -19.63
CA PHE A 299 11.64 -6.45 -19.42
C PHE A 299 11.14 -7.52 -18.44
N TYR A 300 10.52 -7.12 -17.33
CA TYR A 300 10.16 -8.04 -16.26
C TYR A 300 8.99 -8.96 -16.62
N ILE A 301 8.00 -8.46 -17.35
CA ILE A 301 6.80 -9.24 -17.73
C ILE A 301 7.18 -10.50 -18.55
N PRO A 302 7.96 -10.42 -19.64
CA PRO A 302 8.41 -11.61 -20.37
C PRO A 302 9.25 -12.57 -19.52
N VAL A 303 10.17 -12.05 -18.70
CA VAL A 303 11.00 -12.86 -17.81
C VAL A 303 10.14 -13.58 -16.78
N PHE A 304 9.19 -12.89 -16.14
CA PHE A 304 8.26 -13.50 -15.20
C PHE A 304 7.40 -14.58 -15.87
N THR A 305 6.88 -14.29 -17.07
CA THR A 305 6.06 -15.26 -17.84
C THR A 305 6.88 -16.51 -18.19
N LEU A 306 8.13 -16.34 -18.59
CA LEU A 306 9.03 -17.46 -18.86
C LEU A 306 9.32 -18.28 -17.58
N LEU A 307 9.62 -17.61 -16.48
CA LEU A 307 9.85 -18.28 -15.18
C LEU A 307 8.60 -19.01 -14.71
N PHE A 308 7.42 -18.42 -14.88
CA PHE A 308 6.14 -19.06 -14.57
C PHE A 308 5.95 -20.34 -15.40
N PHE A 309 6.16 -20.24 -16.71
CA PHE A 309 6.04 -21.39 -17.62
C PHE A 309 7.01 -22.50 -17.26
N LEU A 310 8.29 -22.18 -17.09
CA LEU A 310 9.32 -23.15 -16.71
C LEU A 310 9.03 -23.82 -15.36
N ALA A 311 8.64 -23.03 -14.35
CA ALA A 311 8.34 -23.57 -13.03
C ALA A 311 7.17 -24.55 -13.04
N ASN A 312 6.12 -24.25 -13.81
CA ASN A 312 4.97 -25.15 -13.93
C ASN A 312 5.31 -26.42 -14.73
N ILE A 313 6.08 -26.33 -15.83
CA ILE A 313 6.53 -27.49 -16.58
C ILE A 313 7.45 -28.38 -15.73
N ILE A 314 8.40 -27.80 -15.04
CA ILE A 314 9.33 -28.51 -14.16
C ILE A 314 8.57 -29.18 -13.02
N SER A 315 7.62 -28.47 -12.41
CA SER A 315 6.76 -29.04 -11.37
C SER A 315 5.90 -30.21 -11.90
N LYS A 316 5.36 -30.09 -13.11
CA LYS A 316 4.52 -31.12 -13.72
C LYS A 316 5.33 -32.39 -14.06
N ASN A 317 6.55 -32.24 -14.54
CA ASN A 317 7.40 -33.39 -14.98
C ASN A 317 8.25 -33.98 -13.87
N LEU A 318 8.79 -33.14 -12.95
CA LEU A 318 9.71 -33.55 -11.89
C LEU A 318 9.09 -33.42 -10.49
N GLY A 319 7.81 -33.06 -10.40
CA GLY A 319 7.09 -32.90 -9.14
C GLY A 319 7.72 -31.92 -8.18
N LEU A 320 7.61 -32.22 -6.89
CA LEU A 320 8.14 -31.37 -5.82
C LEU A 320 9.68 -31.24 -5.86
N PHE A 321 10.38 -32.25 -6.37
CA PHE A 321 11.84 -32.22 -6.49
C PHE A 321 12.31 -31.12 -7.46
N GLY A 322 11.70 -31.04 -8.64
CA GLY A 322 12.01 -30.00 -9.61
C GLY A 322 11.70 -28.60 -9.07
N SER A 323 10.58 -28.45 -8.35
CA SER A 323 10.21 -27.18 -7.71
C SER A 323 11.21 -26.76 -6.63
N LYS A 324 11.80 -27.69 -5.87
CA LYS A 324 12.87 -27.41 -4.89
C LYS A 324 14.14 -26.90 -5.59
N ILE A 325 14.53 -27.50 -6.71
CA ILE A 325 15.67 -27.02 -7.50
C ILE A 325 15.43 -25.60 -7.99
N MET A 326 14.23 -25.33 -8.52
CA MET A 326 13.85 -23.96 -8.95
C MET A 326 13.92 -22.96 -7.80
N ALA A 327 13.43 -23.34 -6.60
CA ALA A 327 13.51 -22.47 -5.42
C ALA A 327 14.97 -22.15 -5.06
N LEU A 328 15.88 -23.09 -5.17
CA LEU A 328 17.30 -22.90 -4.86
C LEU A 328 18.02 -22.06 -5.93
N VAL A 329 17.78 -22.30 -7.20
CA VAL A 329 18.50 -21.62 -8.29
C VAL A 329 17.99 -20.21 -8.51
N VAL A 330 16.69 -20.06 -8.74
CA VAL A 330 16.08 -18.75 -9.02
C VAL A 330 16.03 -17.90 -7.76
N GLY A 331 15.86 -18.53 -6.58
CA GLY A 331 15.88 -17.88 -5.29
C GLY A 331 17.14 -17.04 -5.02
N LEU A 332 18.27 -17.41 -5.57
CA LEU A 332 19.51 -16.60 -5.44
C LEU A 332 19.33 -15.17 -5.94
N ILE A 333 18.43 -14.94 -6.91
CA ILE A 333 18.27 -13.64 -7.61
C ILE A 333 16.91 -13.03 -7.33
N ASP A 334 15.82 -13.79 -7.42
CA ASP A 334 14.45 -13.27 -7.28
C ASP A 334 13.58 -14.19 -6.42
N THR A 335 12.92 -13.59 -5.43
CA THR A 335 11.93 -14.28 -4.59
C THR A 335 10.50 -14.01 -5.04
N SER A 336 10.24 -12.85 -5.66
CA SER A 336 8.86 -12.39 -5.88
C SER A 336 8.12 -13.27 -6.88
N SER A 337 8.77 -13.61 -7.99
CA SER A 337 8.18 -14.45 -9.05
C SER A 337 7.81 -15.84 -8.51
N LEU A 338 8.77 -16.52 -7.88
CA LEU A 338 8.53 -17.87 -7.37
C LEU A 338 7.59 -17.89 -6.17
N THR A 339 7.59 -16.86 -5.32
CA THR A 339 6.62 -16.78 -4.22
C THR A 339 5.19 -16.83 -4.76
N THR A 340 4.87 -16.06 -5.79
CA THR A 340 3.52 -16.05 -6.36
C THR A 340 3.15 -17.38 -7.00
N ILE A 341 4.10 -18.06 -7.64
CA ILE A 341 3.91 -19.37 -8.24
C ILE A 341 3.70 -20.44 -7.16
N PHE A 342 4.60 -20.51 -6.18
CA PHE A 342 4.54 -21.52 -5.12
C PHE A 342 3.34 -21.32 -4.19
N SER A 343 2.77 -20.12 -4.12
CA SER A 343 1.53 -19.84 -3.38
C SER A 343 0.28 -20.54 -3.98
N THR A 344 0.41 -21.15 -5.16
CA THR A 344 -0.64 -22.02 -5.74
C THR A 344 -0.54 -23.47 -5.31
N PHE A 345 0.56 -23.87 -4.66
CA PHE A 345 0.77 -25.24 -4.18
C PHE A 345 0.04 -25.47 -2.85
N PRO A 346 -0.25 -26.74 -2.48
CA PRO A 346 -0.80 -27.09 -1.18
C PRO A 346 0.05 -26.55 -0.02
N GLY A 347 -0.58 -26.23 1.10
CA GLY A 347 0.01 -25.46 2.21
C GLY A 347 1.40 -25.94 2.66
N GLU A 348 1.60 -27.23 2.92
CA GLU A 348 2.90 -27.77 3.33
C GLU A 348 3.96 -27.68 2.23
N SER A 349 3.61 -28.06 1.00
CA SER A 349 4.53 -27.96 -0.13
C SER A 349 4.92 -26.51 -0.41
N CYS A 350 3.96 -25.59 -0.36
CA CYS A 350 4.20 -24.16 -0.48
C CYS A 350 5.19 -23.68 0.58
N LYS A 351 4.95 -24.04 1.85
CA LYS A 351 5.77 -23.62 2.99
C LYS A 351 7.23 -24.08 2.84
N ILE A 352 7.45 -25.35 2.45
CA ILE A 352 8.80 -25.90 2.18
C ILE A 352 9.48 -25.15 1.04
N LEU A 353 8.77 -24.90 -0.07
CA LEU A 353 9.31 -24.21 -1.23
C LEU A 353 9.68 -22.76 -0.91
N LEU A 354 8.85 -22.05 -0.14
CA LEU A 354 9.14 -20.70 0.30
C LEU A 354 10.30 -20.64 1.30
N LEU A 355 10.46 -21.65 2.16
CA LEU A 355 11.62 -21.76 3.05
C LEU A 355 12.93 -21.91 2.26
N LEU A 356 12.96 -22.81 1.27
CA LEU A 356 14.13 -22.96 0.39
C LEU A 356 14.41 -21.71 -0.42
N LEU A 357 13.36 -21.07 -0.94
CA LEU A 357 13.45 -19.83 -1.72
C LEU A 357 14.04 -18.68 -0.90
N THR A 358 13.55 -18.45 0.31
CA THR A 358 14.04 -17.39 1.21
C THR A 358 15.47 -17.67 1.66
N SER A 359 15.78 -18.91 2.00
CA SER A 359 17.15 -19.33 2.40
C SER A 359 18.13 -19.12 1.25
N SER A 360 17.77 -19.52 0.04
CA SER A 360 18.58 -19.28 -1.15
C SER A 360 18.80 -17.81 -1.43
N ASN A 361 17.77 -16.98 -1.28
CA ASN A 361 17.92 -15.53 -1.48
C ASN A 361 18.82 -14.87 -0.44
N ILE A 362 18.81 -15.34 0.82
CA ILE A 362 19.75 -14.89 1.84
C ILE A 362 21.19 -15.22 1.42
N LEU A 363 21.43 -16.39 0.85
CA LEU A 363 22.74 -16.75 0.29
C LEU A 363 23.10 -15.86 -0.92
N GLY A 364 22.15 -15.57 -1.80
CA GLY A 364 22.32 -14.64 -2.92
C GLY A 364 22.74 -13.25 -2.45
N ASN A 365 22.04 -12.67 -1.46
CA ASN A 365 22.44 -11.41 -0.81
C ASN A 365 23.87 -11.48 -0.27
N SER A 366 24.24 -12.59 0.37
CA SER A 366 25.58 -12.80 0.93
C SER A 366 26.65 -12.81 -0.15
N LEU A 367 26.40 -13.45 -1.29
CA LEU A 367 27.34 -13.48 -2.43
C LEU A 367 27.57 -12.08 -3.02
N PHE A 368 26.53 -11.25 -3.14
CA PHE A 368 26.68 -9.87 -3.60
C PHE A 368 27.50 -9.01 -2.60
N ILE A 369 27.34 -9.24 -1.29
CA ILE A 369 28.14 -8.57 -0.29
C ILE A 369 29.61 -9.01 -0.39
N LEU A 370 29.87 -10.32 -0.54
CA LEU A 370 31.20 -10.90 -0.69
C LEU A 370 31.94 -10.30 -1.90
N LYS A 371 31.25 -10.23 -3.05
CA LYS A 371 31.80 -9.65 -4.28
C LYS A 371 32.31 -8.22 -4.11
N ASN A 372 31.60 -7.41 -3.31
CA ASN A 372 31.92 -6.00 -3.15
C ASN A 372 32.85 -5.71 -1.95
N ASN A 373 32.69 -6.43 -0.84
CA ASN A 373 33.44 -6.17 0.38
C ASN A 373 33.51 -7.39 1.30
N GLU A 374 34.63 -8.10 1.24
CA GLU A 374 34.86 -9.30 2.06
C GLU A 374 34.85 -9.02 3.59
N LYS A 375 35.37 -7.84 4.02
CA LYS A 375 35.39 -7.48 5.44
C LYS A 375 33.97 -7.30 6.00
N ILE A 376 33.08 -6.74 5.20
CA ILE A 376 31.66 -6.61 5.56
C ILE A 376 31.00 -7.98 5.54
N PHE A 377 31.26 -8.79 4.50
CA PHE A 377 30.71 -10.12 4.36
C PHE A 377 30.97 -10.98 5.61
N ARG A 378 32.21 -11.13 6.05
CA ARG A 378 32.58 -11.94 7.22
C ARG A 378 31.82 -11.57 8.49
N LYS A 379 31.46 -10.29 8.67
CA LYS A 379 30.67 -9.85 9.82
C LYS A 379 29.18 -10.06 9.63
N VAL A 380 28.65 -9.72 8.47
CA VAL A 380 27.21 -9.77 8.17
C VAL A 380 26.74 -11.22 8.01
N PHE A 381 27.53 -12.08 7.39
CA PHE A 381 27.17 -13.46 7.09
C PHE A 381 26.70 -14.26 8.30
N ARG A 382 27.35 -14.08 9.46
CA ARG A 382 26.93 -14.74 10.71
C ARG A 382 25.51 -14.40 11.11
N TYR A 383 25.11 -13.14 10.95
CA TYR A 383 23.76 -12.69 11.27
C TYR A 383 22.74 -13.12 10.21
N LEU A 384 23.14 -13.17 8.94
CA LEU A 384 22.28 -13.71 7.89
C LEU A 384 22.06 -15.22 8.04
N LEU A 385 23.08 -15.96 8.44
CA LEU A 385 22.96 -17.37 8.78
C LEU A 385 22.03 -17.59 9.98
N LEU A 386 22.09 -16.73 10.99
CA LEU A 386 21.15 -16.75 12.11
C LEU A 386 19.70 -16.57 11.65
N LEU A 387 19.42 -15.71 10.66
CA LEU A 387 18.08 -15.58 10.09
C LEU A 387 17.62 -16.85 9.37
N ILE A 388 18.52 -17.56 8.66
CA ILE A 388 18.19 -18.85 8.04
C ILE A 388 17.83 -19.85 9.13
N LEU A 389 18.66 -20.00 10.15
CA LEU A 389 18.43 -20.93 11.25
C LEU A 389 17.13 -20.62 12.00
N LEU A 390 16.85 -19.35 12.24
CA LEU A 390 15.61 -18.92 12.87
C LEU A 390 14.39 -19.24 12.00
N ASN A 391 14.49 -19.02 10.68
CA ASN A 391 13.41 -19.34 9.75
C ASN A 391 13.11 -20.85 9.73
N VAL A 392 14.16 -21.68 9.71
CA VAL A 392 14.04 -23.15 9.79
C VAL A 392 13.44 -23.56 11.15
N PHE A 393 13.91 -23.00 12.24
CA PHE A 393 13.42 -23.31 13.58
C PHE A 393 11.93 -22.96 13.76
N LEU A 394 11.54 -21.74 13.37
CA LEU A 394 10.14 -21.33 13.41
C LEU A 394 9.25 -22.13 12.44
N PHE A 395 9.82 -22.54 11.29
CA PHE A 395 9.14 -23.45 10.39
C PHE A 395 8.79 -24.77 11.09
N LEU A 396 9.75 -25.39 11.79
CA LEU A 396 9.55 -26.68 12.50
C LEU A 396 8.54 -26.58 13.64
N ILE A 397 8.46 -25.44 14.32
CA ILE A 397 7.48 -25.22 15.42
C ILE A 397 6.07 -24.98 14.88
N THR A 398 5.93 -24.35 13.73
CA THR A 398 4.62 -23.98 13.15
C THR A 398 4.12 -25.00 12.11
N SER A 399 4.87 -26.07 11.86
CA SER A 399 4.45 -27.23 11.08
C SER A 399 3.69 -28.18 11.97
#